data_cae5d671a16948db892931cb41dd5f40
#
_entry.id   cae5d671a16948db892931cb41dd5f40
#
_cell.length_a   1.000
_cell.length_b   1.000
_cell.length_c   1.000
_cell.angle_alpha   90.00
_cell.angle_beta   90.00
_cell.angle_gamma   90.00
#
_symmetry.space_group_name_H-M   'P 1'
#
loop_
_entity.id
_entity.type
_entity.pdbx_description
1 polymer ?
#
loop_
_entity_poly.entity_id
_entity_poly.type
_entity_poly.pdbx_seq_one_letter_code
_entity_poly.pdbx_strand_id
1 'polypeptide(L)'
;MDGSNLPGARYTRGEKIKTRVMSGPNLALAATVAVLAALTAVALATMDYGKVSFFEALGEAGGDFLTMMTQPGLAGHFTLVDVVTGLFVSLALALLTTFIGAVIAFVLGLLAARNLTNGAVSTVIKAVMSVARAVPTILWVMVFSVAIGLGAEAAVTGLLFHSVAYLVKAYSESFEEADPGVLEALRASGASWWQVVFSGVVPEKVNEMLSWTFIRFEINFVNAVAVGAVAGAGVIGYQLFLAGSFYLNIHEIGLIVYLCLAVAVTLEVLATRLRKRYIVQK
;
A
#
# COMPACT_ATOMS: atom_id res chain seq x y z
N MET A 1 60.06 7.43 21.21
CA MET A 1 59.16 7.98 20.17
C MET A 1 57.93 8.46 20.89
N ASP A 2 57.81 9.77 20.92
CA ASP A 2 56.92 10.54 21.75
C ASP A 2 55.48 10.55 21.22
N GLY A 3 54.52 10.14 22.05
CA GLY A 3 53.11 9.95 21.69
C GLY A 3 52.21 11.13 22.05
N SER A 4 52.63 12.37 21.74
CA SER A 4 51.91 13.56 22.19
C SER A 4 51.38 14.46 21.07
N ASN A 5 50.57 13.98 20.17
CA ASN A 5 49.83 14.89 19.28
C ASN A 5 48.48 14.29 18.80
N LEU A 6 47.57 14.07 19.75
CA LEU A 6 46.16 14.04 19.48
C LEU A 6 45.60 15.42 19.83
N PRO A 7 44.84 16.12 18.95
CA PRO A 7 44.21 17.38 19.33
C PRO A 7 43.13 17.09 20.36
N GLY A 8 43.50 17.26 21.64
CA GLY A 8 42.60 17.11 22.76
C GLY A 8 41.50 18.16 22.72
N ALA A 9 40.29 17.76 22.57
CA ALA A 9 39.13 18.60 22.85
C ALA A 9 39.24 19.05 24.33
N ARG A 10 39.64 20.31 24.57
CA ARG A 10 39.57 20.94 25.87
C ARG A 10 38.12 21.12 26.27
N TYR A 11 37.55 20.17 27.00
CA TYR A 11 36.29 20.42 27.69
C TYR A 11 36.55 21.40 28.83
N THR A 12 36.25 22.67 28.62
CA THR A 12 36.20 23.67 29.70
C THR A 12 34.93 23.37 30.53
N ARG A 13 35.18 22.89 31.76
CA ARG A 13 34.14 22.59 32.76
C ARG A 13 33.45 23.91 33.14
N GLY A 14 32.25 24.17 32.55
CA GLY A 14 31.47 25.39 32.89
C GLY A 14 30.75 26.07 31.74
N GLU A 15 31.04 25.71 30.50
CA GLU A 15 30.30 26.31 29.36
C GLU A 15 28.98 25.56 29.17
N LYS A 16 27.86 26.19 29.56
CA LYS A 16 26.52 25.72 29.21
C LYS A 16 26.42 25.65 27.69
N ILE A 17 26.31 24.46 27.15
CA ILE A 17 26.00 24.24 25.74
C ILE A 17 24.73 25.03 25.45
N LYS A 18 24.85 26.17 24.78
CA LYS A 18 23.70 26.91 24.26
C LYS A 18 23.14 26.09 23.11
N THR A 19 22.21 25.18 23.44
CA THR A 19 21.36 24.56 22.42
C THR A 19 20.59 25.68 21.75
N ARG A 20 20.93 25.96 20.51
CA ARG A 20 20.25 26.96 19.69
C ARG A 20 18.85 26.40 19.39
N VAL A 21 17.88 26.70 20.26
CA VAL A 21 16.49 26.20 20.20
C VAL A 21 15.81 26.63 18.90
N MET A 22 16.31 27.66 18.24
CA MET A 22 15.78 28.17 16.96
C MET A 22 16.87 28.13 15.88
N SER A 23 17.15 26.97 15.33
CA SER A 23 17.81 26.86 14.02
C SER A 23 16.78 27.12 12.91
N GLY A 24 17.23 27.60 11.74
CA GLY A 24 16.34 27.86 10.60
C GLY A 24 15.36 26.72 10.29
N PRO A 25 15.80 25.42 10.28
CA PRO A 25 14.92 24.26 10.12
C PRO A 25 13.88 24.14 11.22
N ASN A 26 14.24 24.37 12.49
CA ASN A 26 13.30 24.30 13.60
C ASN A 26 12.26 25.41 13.57
N LEU A 27 12.66 26.62 13.11
CA LEU A 27 11.72 27.73 12.91
C LEU A 27 10.74 27.42 11.77
N ALA A 28 11.22 26.86 10.65
CA ALA A 28 10.37 26.45 9.54
C ALA A 28 9.38 25.36 9.97
N LEU A 29 9.84 24.35 10.72
CA LEU A 29 8.96 23.31 11.27
C LEU A 29 7.91 23.91 12.21
N ALA A 30 8.32 24.77 13.15
CA ALA A 30 7.39 25.42 14.09
C ALA A 30 6.36 26.29 13.35
N ALA A 31 6.80 27.04 12.34
CA ALA A 31 5.90 27.85 11.51
C ALA A 31 4.91 26.98 10.73
N THR A 32 5.35 25.87 10.13
CA THR A 32 4.49 24.93 9.43
C THR A 32 3.45 24.33 10.38
N VAL A 33 3.86 23.87 11.55
CA VAL A 33 2.93 23.33 12.56
C VAL A 33 1.95 24.39 13.03
N ALA A 34 2.40 25.62 13.26
CA ALA A 34 1.52 26.72 13.67
C ALA A 34 0.49 27.07 12.59
N VAL A 35 0.90 27.12 11.32
CA VAL A 35 -0.02 27.34 10.19
C VAL A 35 -1.04 26.22 10.07
N LEU A 36 -0.61 24.95 10.14
CA LEU A 36 -1.52 23.81 10.08
C LEU A 36 -2.50 23.81 11.28
N ALA A 37 -2.02 24.12 12.48
CA ALA A 37 -2.88 24.22 13.66
C ALA A 37 -3.92 25.36 13.52
N ALA A 38 -3.50 26.53 13.01
CA ALA A 38 -4.40 27.64 12.75
C ALA A 38 -5.45 27.29 11.68
N LEU A 39 -5.05 26.67 10.56
CA LEU A 39 -5.96 26.20 9.52
C LEU A 39 -6.94 25.16 10.07
N THR A 40 -6.48 24.24 10.89
CA THR A 40 -7.35 23.25 11.55
C THR A 40 -8.35 23.93 12.49
N ALA A 41 -7.90 24.88 13.29
CA ALA A 41 -8.78 25.62 14.19
C ALA A 41 -9.85 26.43 13.41
N VAL A 42 -9.45 27.09 12.31
CA VAL A 42 -10.39 27.79 11.44
C VAL A 42 -11.38 26.81 10.80
N ALA A 43 -10.90 25.69 10.27
CA ALA A 43 -11.78 24.66 9.69
C ALA A 43 -12.81 24.16 10.72
N LEU A 44 -12.36 23.81 11.92
CA LEU A 44 -13.26 23.38 13.00
C LEU A 44 -14.26 24.46 13.42
N ALA A 45 -13.85 25.71 13.44
CA ALA A 45 -14.73 26.83 13.81
C ALA A 45 -15.74 27.20 12.71
N THR A 46 -15.43 26.89 11.45
CA THR A 46 -16.28 27.22 10.28
C THR A 46 -17.13 26.04 9.79
N MET A 47 -16.87 24.83 10.28
CA MET A 47 -17.71 23.65 9.96
C MET A 47 -19.10 23.84 10.55
N ASP A 48 -20.12 23.59 9.72
CA ASP A 48 -21.50 23.52 10.18
C ASP A 48 -21.75 22.13 10.77
N TYR A 49 -21.83 22.08 12.08
CA TYR A 49 -22.14 20.84 12.83
C TYR A 49 -23.64 20.57 12.91
N GLY A 50 -24.47 21.38 12.24
CA GLY A 50 -25.93 21.29 12.31
C GLY A 50 -26.43 21.50 13.74
N LYS A 51 -27.31 20.59 14.22
CA LYS A 51 -27.88 20.65 15.57
C LYS A 51 -27.11 19.83 16.62
N VAL A 52 -26.02 19.15 16.23
CA VAL A 52 -25.29 18.23 17.12
C VAL A 52 -24.10 18.96 17.72
N SER A 53 -23.96 18.93 19.04
CA SER A 53 -22.76 19.45 19.69
C SER A 53 -21.56 18.54 19.42
N PHE A 54 -20.37 19.12 19.22
CA PHE A 54 -19.14 18.36 18.97
C PHE A 54 -18.86 17.28 20.03
N PHE A 55 -19.09 17.62 21.31
CA PHE A 55 -18.83 16.69 22.41
C PHE A 55 -19.86 15.56 22.49
N GLU A 56 -21.12 15.82 22.15
CA GLU A 56 -22.16 14.78 22.04
C GLU A 56 -21.85 13.83 20.90
N ALA A 57 -21.55 14.37 19.71
CA ALA A 57 -21.15 13.55 18.56
C ALA A 57 -19.92 12.69 18.85
N LEU A 58 -18.93 13.23 19.56
CA LEU A 58 -17.73 12.48 19.95
C LEU A 58 -18.09 11.37 20.97
N GLY A 59 -18.99 11.64 21.90
CA GLY A 59 -19.49 10.66 22.87
C GLY A 59 -20.25 9.51 22.19
N GLU A 60 -21.18 9.84 21.28
CA GLU A 60 -21.94 8.87 20.49
C GLU A 60 -21.02 8.01 19.61
N ALA A 61 -20.11 8.65 18.84
CA ALA A 61 -19.14 7.93 18.02
C ALA A 61 -18.22 7.02 18.85
N GLY A 62 -17.82 7.47 20.05
CA GLY A 62 -17.06 6.66 20.99
C GLY A 62 -17.85 5.46 21.51
N GLY A 63 -19.13 5.65 21.82
CA GLY A 63 -20.05 4.59 22.22
C GLY A 63 -20.29 3.56 21.10
N ASP A 64 -20.52 4.04 19.89
CA ASP A 64 -20.69 3.20 18.70
C ASP A 64 -19.43 2.40 18.39
N PHE A 65 -18.26 3.05 18.45
CA PHE A 65 -16.99 2.36 18.28
C PHE A 65 -16.77 1.28 19.35
N LEU A 66 -17.10 1.56 20.60
CA LEU A 66 -17.00 0.57 21.68
C LEU A 66 -17.97 -0.60 21.44
N THR A 67 -19.21 -0.31 21.04
CA THR A 67 -20.22 -1.32 20.71
C THR A 67 -19.76 -2.19 19.54
N MET A 68 -19.24 -1.58 18.47
CA MET A 68 -18.66 -2.28 17.34
C MET A 68 -17.52 -3.24 17.76
N MET A 69 -16.69 -2.82 18.71
CA MET A 69 -15.55 -3.63 19.18
C MET A 69 -15.97 -4.72 20.17
N THR A 70 -16.94 -4.46 21.04
CA THR A 70 -17.28 -5.38 22.15
C THR A 70 -18.44 -6.31 21.85
N GLN A 71 -19.29 -5.97 20.89
CA GLN A 71 -20.53 -6.69 20.58
C GLN A 71 -20.66 -7.00 19.07
N PRO A 72 -19.64 -7.52 18.39
CA PRO A 72 -19.76 -7.90 16.99
C PRO A 72 -20.74 -9.08 16.85
N GLY A 73 -21.62 -9.03 15.87
CA GLY A 73 -22.60 -10.10 15.70
C GLY A 73 -23.44 -9.95 14.44
N LEU A 74 -24.18 -10.99 14.09
CA LEU A 74 -25.18 -10.97 13.02
C LEU A 74 -26.50 -10.44 13.60
N ALA A 75 -27.14 -9.50 12.91
CA ALA A 75 -28.42 -8.92 13.30
C ALA A 75 -29.57 -9.31 12.35
N GLY A 76 -29.32 -10.23 11.42
CA GLY A 76 -30.32 -10.79 10.55
C GLY A 76 -30.40 -10.23 9.13
N HIS A 77 -29.60 -9.22 8.79
CA HIS A 77 -29.51 -8.70 7.42
C HIS A 77 -28.59 -9.57 6.55
N PHE A 78 -27.60 -10.21 7.16
CA PHE A 78 -26.70 -11.17 6.51
C PHE A 78 -26.70 -12.49 7.28
N THR A 79 -26.46 -13.57 6.55
CA THR A 79 -26.11 -14.85 7.15
C THR A 79 -24.58 -14.97 7.28
N LEU A 80 -24.12 -15.85 8.15
CA LEU A 80 -22.67 -16.15 8.24
C LEU A 80 -22.11 -16.64 6.90
N VAL A 81 -22.90 -17.36 6.13
CA VAL A 81 -22.51 -17.86 4.79
C VAL A 81 -22.29 -16.67 3.83
N ASP A 82 -23.16 -15.66 3.86
CA ASP A 82 -23.01 -14.48 3.00
C ASP A 82 -21.71 -13.75 3.32
N VAL A 83 -21.44 -13.51 4.60
CA VAL A 83 -20.24 -12.80 5.05
C VAL A 83 -18.97 -13.57 4.70
N VAL A 84 -18.93 -14.87 4.96
CA VAL A 84 -17.78 -15.73 4.65
C VAL A 84 -17.58 -15.83 3.13
N THR A 85 -18.65 -15.97 2.36
CA THR A 85 -18.58 -16.01 0.88
C THR A 85 -18.03 -14.69 0.34
N GLY A 86 -18.55 -13.54 0.82
CA GLY A 86 -18.03 -12.22 0.43
C GLY A 86 -16.55 -12.03 0.74
N LEU A 87 -16.09 -12.57 1.87
CA LEU A 87 -14.69 -12.55 2.27
C LEU A 87 -13.82 -13.38 1.31
N PHE A 88 -14.25 -14.61 0.98
CA PHE A 88 -13.54 -15.46 0.01
C PHE A 88 -13.52 -14.87 -1.39
N VAL A 89 -14.62 -14.26 -1.84
CA VAL A 89 -14.67 -13.56 -3.13
C VAL A 89 -13.67 -12.39 -3.13
N SER A 90 -13.62 -11.58 -2.08
CA SER A 90 -12.65 -10.48 -1.98
C SER A 90 -11.20 -10.97 -2.00
N LEU A 91 -10.93 -12.08 -1.33
CA LEU A 91 -9.60 -12.72 -1.32
C LEU A 91 -9.22 -13.27 -2.71
N ALA A 92 -10.16 -13.92 -3.39
CA ALA A 92 -9.98 -14.43 -4.74
C ALA A 92 -9.72 -13.31 -5.76
N LEU A 93 -10.47 -12.20 -5.65
CA LEU A 93 -10.25 -11.00 -6.50
C LEU A 93 -8.86 -10.40 -6.26
N ALA A 94 -8.44 -10.28 -5.00
CA ALA A 94 -7.12 -9.79 -4.66
C ALA A 94 -6.01 -10.68 -5.24
N LEU A 95 -6.17 -12.01 -5.13
CA LEU A 95 -5.23 -12.99 -5.67
C LEU A 95 -5.16 -12.91 -7.19
N LEU A 96 -6.31 -12.93 -7.86
CA LEU A 96 -6.41 -12.86 -9.32
C LEU A 96 -5.78 -11.55 -9.85
N THR A 97 -6.14 -10.43 -9.26
CA THR A 97 -5.59 -9.11 -9.63
C THR A 97 -4.07 -9.07 -9.43
N THR A 98 -3.58 -9.64 -8.33
CA THR A 98 -2.13 -9.66 -8.04
C THR A 98 -1.41 -10.56 -9.02
N PHE A 99 -1.92 -11.75 -9.29
CA PHE A 99 -1.29 -12.71 -10.20
C PHE A 99 -1.21 -12.15 -11.63
N ILE A 100 -2.32 -11.68 -12.19
CA ILE A 100 -2.34 -11.06 -13.53
C ILE A 100 -1.43 -9.82 -13.53
N GLY A 101 -1.53 -8.99 -12.50
CA GLY A 101 -0.71 -7.80 -12.34
C GLY A 101 0.79 -8.12 -12.29
N ALA A 102 1.20 -9.17 -11.60
CA ALA A 102 2.58 -9.61 -11.51
C ALA A 102 3.14 -10.11 -12.86
N VAL A 103 2.34 -10.86 -13.62
CA VAL A 103 2.74 -11.34 -14.97
C VAL A 103 2.94 -10.17 -15.93
N ILE A 104 2.01 -9.22 -15.98
CA ILE A 104 2.13 -8.03 -16.82
C ILE A 104 3.31 -7.17 -16.35
N ALA A 105 3.43 -6.97 -15.03
CA ALA A 105 4.48 -6.16 -14.45
C ALA A 105 5.88 -6.77 -14.62
N PHE A 106 6.00 -8.08 -14.70
CA PHE A 106 7.27 -8.74 -15.00
C PHE A 106 7.79 -8.30 -16.38
N VAL A 107 6.97 -8.40 -17.41
CA VAL A 107 7.35 -8.01 -18.77
C VAL A 107 7.62 -6.50 -18.86
N LEU A 108 6.71 -5.68 -18.35
CA LEU A 108 6.87 -4.23 -18.39
C LEU A 108 8.03 -3.76 -17.47
N GLY A 109 8.28 -4.44 -16.37
CA GLY A 109 9.39 -4.17 -15.45
C GLY A 109 10.75 -4.41 -16.09
N LEU A 110 10.90 -5.51 -16.85
CA LEU A 110 12.11 -5.76 -17.64
C LEU A 110 12.35 -4.66 -18.68
N LEU A 111 11.29 -4.20 -19.35
CA LEU A 111 11.37 -3.10 -20.31
C LEU A 111 11.56 -1.73 -19.64
N ALA A 112 11.16 -1.57 -18.39
CA ALA A 112 11.35 -0.36 -17.60
C ALA A 112 12.73 -0.26 -16.94
N ALA A 113 13.47 -1.38 -16.81
CA ALA A 113 14.80 -1.42 -16.21
C ALA A 113 15.87 -0.84 -17.14
N ARG A 114 16.57 0.23 -16.69
CA ARG A 114 17.53 0.97 -17.51
C ARG A 114 18.79 0.18 -17.85
N ASN A 115 19.16 -0.78 -17.02
CA ASN A 115 20.30 -1.68 -17.26
C ASN A 115 20.01 -2.76 -18.30
N LEU A 116 18.72 -2.99 -18.64
CA LEU A 116 18.27 -4.03 -19.59
C LEU A 116 17.76 -3.47 -20.91
N THR A 117 17.31 -2.21 -20.93
CA THR A 117 16.59 -1.62 -22.06
C THR A 117 17.09 -0.21 -22.35
N ASN A 118 16.77 0.30 -23.54
CA ASN A 118 17.05 1.68 -23.92
C ASN A 118 16.39 2.67 -22.95
N GLY A 119 17.14 3.69 -22.53
CA GLY A 119 16.68 4.71 -21.58
C GLY A 119 15.42 5.45 -22.01
N ALA A 120 15.14 5.61 -23.31
CA ALA A 120 13.92 6.23 -23.80
C ALA A 120 12.68 5.33 -23.51
N VAL A 121 12.76 4.04 -23.80
CA VAL A 121 11.70 3.05 -23.52
C VAL A 121 11.42 2.98 -22.02
N SER A 122 12.48 2.84 -21.21
CA SER A 122 12.39 2.85 -19.75
C SER A 122 11.65 4.10 -19.25
N THR A 123 12.05 5.29 -19.73
CA THR A 123 11.45 6.55 -19.30
C THR A 123 9.97 6.64 -19.65
N VAL A 124 9.57 6.23 -20.85
CA VAL A 124 8.17 6.25 -21.27
C VAL A 124 7.33 5.32 -20.40
N ILE A 125 7.78 4.07 -20.19
CA ILE A 125 7.04 3.11 -19.36
C ILE A 125 6.91 3.63 -17.92
N LYS A 126 8.01 4.10 -17.32
CA LYS A 126 8.00 4.68 -15.97
C LYS A 126 7.07 5.89 -15.86
N ALA A 127 7.03 6.74 -16.88
CA ALA A 127 6.12 7.90 -16.91
C ALA A 127 4.65 7.46 -16.96
N VAL A 128 4.28 6.56 -17.86
CA VAL A 128 2.91 6.02 -17.96
C VAL A 128 2.49 5.35 -16.66
N MET A 129 3.34 4.52 -16.08
CA MET A 129 3.06 3.85 -14.78
C MET A 129 2.97 4.85 -13.64
N SER A 130 3.71 5.96 -13.70
CA SER A 130 3.62 7.03 -12.71
C SER A 130 2.26 7.74 -12.75
N VAL A 131 1.75 8.03 -13.95
CA VAL A 131 0.40 8.59 -14.13
C VAL A 131 -0.66 7.61 -13.61
N ALA A 132 -0.55 6.31 -13.94
CA ALA A 132 -1.51 5.30 -13.47
C ALA A 132 -1.56 5.21 -11.94
N ARG A 133 -0.42 5.40 -11.24
CA ARG A 133 -0.36 5.43 -9.77
C ARG A 133 -0.85 6.72 -9.16
N ALA A 134 -0.76 7.84 -9.88
CA ALA A 134 -1.25 9.12 -9.39
C ALA A 134 -2.78 9.15 -9.22
N VAL A 135 -3.49 8.32 -9.99
CA VAL A 135 -4.94 8.19 -9.88
C VAL A 135 -5.29 7.24 -8.73
N PRO A 136 -6.10 7.66 -7.75
CA PRO A 136 -6.55 6.78 -6.67
C PRO A 136 -7.24 5.52 -7.19
N THR A 137 -6.98 4.37 -6.55
CA THR A 137 -7.49 3.06 -6.99
C THR A 137 -9.02 3.04 -7.17
N ILE A 138 -9.74 3.71 -6.26
CA ILE A 138 -11.20 3.78 -6.32
C ILE A 138 -11.71 4.44 -7.60
N LEU A 139 -11.02 5.46 -8.12
CA LEU A 139 -11.41 6.13 -9.36
C LEU A 139 -11.26 5.21 -10.57
N TRP A 140 -10.22 4.38 -10.60
CA TRP A 140 -10.10 3.35 -11.64
C TRP A 140 -11.27 2.38 -11.61
N VAL A 141 -11.66 1.90 -10.42
CA VAL A 141 -12.82 1.01 -10.28
C VAL A 141 -14.10 1.71 -10.72
N MET A 142 -14.32 2.98 -10.35
CA MET A 142 -15.49 3.75 -10.79
C MET A 142 -15.54 3.90 -12.31
N VAL A 143 -14.42 4.23 -12.97
CA VAL A 143 -14.35 4.33 -14.43
C VAL A 143 -14.74 3.01 -15.09
N PHE A 144 -14.19 1.90 -14.60
CA PHE A 144 -14.54 0.58 -15.17
C PHE A 144 -15.94 0.13 -14.81
N SER A 145 -16.48 0.51 -13.64
CA SER A 145 -17.88 0.25 -13.28
C SER A 145 -18.86 0.95 -14.23
N VAL A 146 -18.51 2.14 -14.70
CA VAL A 146 -19.32 2.83 -15.73
C VAL A 146 -19.15 2.19 -17.12
N ALA A 147 -17.95 1.72 -17.46
CA ALA A 147 -17.65 1.21 -18.77
C ALA A 147 -18.18 -0.21 -19.04
N ILE A 148 -18.08 -1.10 -18.05
CA ILE A 148 -18.41 -2.53 -18.18
C ILE A 148 -19.52 -3.01 -17.24
N GLY A 149 -20.06 -2.11 -16.41
CA GLY A 149 -21.07 -2.41 -15.40
C GLY A 149 -20.49 -2.65 -14.01
N LEU A 150 -21.38 -2.62 -12.99
CA LEU A 150 -21.02 -2.95 -11.62
C LEU A 150 -20.77 -4.47 -11.49
N GLY A 151 -19.72 -4.83 -10.78
CA GLY A 151 -19.40 -6.24 -10.53
C GLY A 151 -17.94 -6.51 -10.25
N ALA A 152 -17.63 -7.80 -10.12
CA ALA A 152 -16.28 -8.29 -9.88
C ALA A 152 -15.30 -7.93 -11.00
N GLU A 153 -15.78 -7.89 -12.25
CA GLU A 153 -15.01 -7.54 -13.44
C GLU A 153 -14.49 -6.11 -13.39
N ALA A 154 -15.34 -5.18 -12.99
CA ALA A 154 -14.97 -3.77 -12.83
C ALA A 154 -13.95 -3.61 -11.68
N ALA A 155 -14.16 -4.33 -10.57
CA ALA A 155 -13.24 -4.34 -9.44
C ALA A 155 -11.86 -4.87 -9.84
N VAL A 156 -11.79 -6.04 -10.48
CA VAL A 156 -10.52 -6.63 -10.94
C VAL A 156 -9.81 -5.69 -11.91
N THR A 157 -10.53 -5.17 -12.92
CA THR A 157 -9.93 -4.32 -13.95
C THR A 157 -9.39 -3.02 -13.34
N GLY A 158 -10.14 -2.36 -12.48
CA GLY A 158 -9.71 -1.13 -11.82
C GLY A 158 -8.53 -1.34 -10.86
N LEU A 159 -8.57 -2.39 -10.06
CA LEU A 159 -7.47 -2.78 -9.18
C LEU A 159 -6.21 -3.17 -9.97
N LEU A 160 -6.37 -3.79 -11.15
CA LEU A 160 -5.27 -4.26 -11.99
C LEU A 160 -4.39 -3.11 -12.47
N PHE A 161 -4.98 -2.00 -12.92
CA PHE A 161 -4.22 -0.82 -13.37
C PHE A 161 -3.25 -0.32 -12.30
N HIS A 162 -3.73 -0.16 -11.09
CA HIS A 162 -2.90 0.28 -9.98
C HIS A 162 -1.88 -0.79 -9.55
N SER A 163 -2.26 -2.07 -9.60
CA SER A 163 -1.37 -3.20 -9.27
C SER A 163 -0.21 -3.30 -10.24
N VAL A 164 -0.49 -3.27 -11.55
CA VAL A 164 0.54 -3.30 -12.59
C VAL A 164 1.50 -2.13 -12.41
N ALA A 165 0.96 -0.91 -12.26
CA ALA A 165 1.79 0.28 -12.13
C ALA A 165 2.69 0.26 -10.89
N TYR A 166 2.21 -0.30 -9.77
CA TYR A 166 3.00 -0.50 -8.56
C TYR A 166 4.10 -1.54 -8.77
N LEU A 167 3.74 -2.72 -9.28
CA LEU A 167 4.69 -3.82 -9.46
C LEU A 167 5.72 -3.54 -10.55
N VAL A 168 5.36 -2.82 -11.63
CA VAL A 168 6.34 -2.38 -12.65
C VAL A 168 7.42 -1.52 -12.02
N LYS A 169 7.03 -0.58 -11.14
CA LYS A 169 8.02 0.22 -10.41
C LYS A 169 8.91 -0.67 -9.55
N ALA A 170 8.32 -1.49 -8.68
CA ALA A 170 9.07 -2.32 -7.75
C ALA A 170 10.02 -3.30 -8.48
N TYR A 171 9.51 -3.99 -9.51
CA TYR A 171 10.31 -4.94 -10.26
C TYR A 171 11.42 -4.26 -11.07
N SER A 172 11.13 -3.12 -11.73
CA SER A 172 12.17 -2.42 -12.48
C SER A 172 13.28 -1.90 -11.57
N GLU A 173 12.96 -1.41 -10.38
CA GLU A 173 13.95 -1.00 -9.39
C GLU A 173 14.79 -2.20 -8.91
N SER A 174 14.15 -3.33 -8.56
CA SER A 174 14.88 -4.56 -8.22
C SER A 174 15.77 -5.04 -9.35
N PHE A 175 15.33 -5.01 -10.61
CA PHE A 175 16.16 -5.41 -11.75
C PHE A 175 17.35 -4.47 -11.98
N GLU A 176 17.17 -3.17 -11.73
CA GLU A 176 18.26 -2.19 -11.85
C GLU A 176 19.35 -2.39 -10.78
N GLU A 177 19.02 -3.02 -9.65
CA GLU A 177 19.96 -3.38 -8.58
C GLU A 177 20.72 -4.70 -8.81
N ALA A 178 20.51 -5.38 -9.96
CA ALA A 178 21.27 -6.58 -10.30
C ALA A 178 22.77 -6.25 -10.51
N ASP A 179 23.64 -7.20 -10.12
CA ASP A 179 25.10 -7.01 -10.16
C ASP A 179 25.58 -6.67 -11.59
N PRO A 180 26.14 -5.46 -11.81
CA PRO A 180 26.63 -5.04 -13.11
C PRO A 180 27.72 -5.96 -13.65
N GLY A 181 28.58 -6.52 -12.77
CA GLY A 181 29.67 -7.41 -13.17
C GLY A 181 29.14 -8.71 -13.76
N VAL A 182 28.08 -9.29 -13.22
CA VAL A 182 27.42 -10.48 -13.77
C VAL A 182 26.83 -10.17 -15.14
N LEU A 183 26.15 -9.00 -15.27
CA LEU A 183 25.55 -8.61 -16.55
C LEU A 183 26.59 -8.34 -17.63
N GLU A 184 27.71 -7.71 -17.29
CA GLU A 184 28.82 -7.46 -18.21
C GLU A 184 29.50 -8.76 -18.64
N ALA A 185 29.78 -9.69 -17.71
CA ALA A 185 30.37 -10.97 -18.01
C ALA A 185 29.48 -11.80 -18.97
N LEU A 186 28.19 -11.84 -18.75
CA LEU A 186 27.23 -12.51 -19.64
C LEU A 186 27.23 -11.88 -21.05
N ARG A 187 27.21 -10.55 -21.13
CA ARG A 187 27.28 -9.84 -22.42
C ARG A 187 28.61 -10.07 -23.15
N ALA A 188 29.71 -10.05 -22.42
CA ALA A 188 31.03 -10.30 -22.99
C ALA A 188 31.17 -11.73 -23.52
N SER A 189 30.46 -12.71 -22.94
CA SER A 189 30.41 -14.09 -23.45
C SER A 189 29.49 -14.28 -24.67
N GLY A 190 28.83 -13.18 -25.15
CA GLY A 190 27.93 -13.23 -26.29
C GLY A 190 26.50 -13.65 -25.94
N ALA A 191 26.11 -13.60 -24.67
CA ALA A 191 24.74 -13.93 -24.24
C ALA A 191 23.72 -12.99 -24.87
N SER A 192 22.62 -13.57 -25.38
CA SER A 192 21.46 -12.83 -25.86
C SER A 192 20.74 -12.11 -24.69
N TRP A 193 19.90 -11.12 -25.00
CA TRP A 193 19.13 -10.39 -24.00
C TRP A 193 18.33 -11.32 -23.07
N TRP A 194 17.69 -12.34 -23.63
CA TRP A 194 16.94 -13.32 -22.85
C TRP A 194 17.82 -14.15 -21.92
N GLN A 195 19.03 -14.51 -22.38
CA GLN A 195 19.99 -15.22 -21.54
C GLN A 195 20.48 -14.34 -20.38
N VAL A 196 20.75 -13.06 -20.64
CA VAL A 196 21.09 -12.10 -19.56
C VAL A 196 19.97 -12.00 -18.55
N VAL A 197 18.70 -11.89 -19.00
CA VAL A 197 17.55 -11.83 -18.12
C VAL A 197 17.38 -13.10 -17.29
N PHE A 198 17.28 -14.27 -17.91
CA PHE A 198 16.94 -15.51 -17.22
C PHE A 198 18.12 -16.20 -16.53
N SER A 199 19.36 -15.91 -16.90
CA SER A 199 20.56 -16.48 -16.25
C SER A 199 21.24 -15.51 -15.27
N GLY A 200 21.02 -14.20 -15.42
CA GLY A 200 21.60 -13.17 -14.55
C GLY A 200 20.57 -12.54 -13.62
N VAL A 201 19.64 -11.77 -14.19
CA VAL A 201 18.74 -10.89 -13.40
C VAL A 201 17.71 -11.66 -12.61
N VAL A 202 16.95 -12.55 -13.25
CA VAL A 202 15.81 -13.25 -12.61
C VAL A 202 16.26 -14.13 -11.45
N PRO A 203 17.29 -14.98 -11.57
CA PRO A 203 17.75 -15.83 -10.46
C PRO A 203 18.22 -15.02 -9.25
N GLU A 204 18.83 -13.85 -9.50
CA GLU A 204 19.29 -12.97 -8.43
C GLU A 204 18.12 -12.25 -7.72
N LYS A 205 17.11 -11.81 -8.48
CA LYS A 205 16.06 -10.90 -8.00
C LYS A 205 14.70 -11.55 -7.75
N VAL A 206 14.52 -12.84 -8.02
CA VAL A 206 13.24 -13.53 -7.85
C VAL A 206 12.67 -13.43 -6.43
N ASN A 207 13.53 -13.48 -5.42
CA ASN A 207 13.09 -13.37 -4.02
C ASN A 207 12.53 -11.98 -3.69
N GLU A 208 13.14 -10.93 -4.23
CA GLU A 208 12.66 -9.55 -4.09
C GLU A 208 11.32 -9.37 -4.83
N MET A 209 11.22 -9.89 -6.06
CA MET A 209 9.98 -9.88 -6.83
C MET A 209 8.84 -10.58 -6.10
N LEU A 210 9.09 -11.75 -5.54
CA LEU A 210 8.11 -12.48 -4.73
C LEU A 210 7.68 -11.66 -3.52
N SER A 211 8.62 -10.98 -2.84
CA SER A 211 8.31 -10.12 -1.71
C SER A 211 7.35 -8.98 -2.10
N TRP A 212 7.66 -8.28 -3.21
CA TRP A 212 6.79 -7.21 -3.71
C TRP A 212 5.42 -7.73 -4.13
N THR A 213 5.37 -8.93 -4.70
CA THR A 213 4.12 -9.59 -5.08
C THR A 213 3.25 -9.90 -3.85
N PHE A 214 3.84 -10.41 -2.77
CA PHE A 214 3.10 -10.69 -1.53
C PHE A 214 2.59 -9.41 -0.87
N ILE A 215 3.42 -8.37 -0.78
CA ILE A 215 2.98 -7.05 -0.27
C ILE A 215 1.82 -6.53 -1.12
N ARG A 216 1.93 -6.68 -2.44
CA ARG A 216 0.86 -6.22 -3.34
C ARG A 216 -0.44 -7.02 -3.17
N PHE A 217 -0.35 -8.31 -2.94
CA PHE A 217 -1.51 -9.15 -2.66
C PHE A 217 -2.27 -8.69 -1.41
N GLU A 218 -1.57 -8.42 -0.34
CA GLU A 218 -2.14 -7.87 0.90
C GLU A 218 -2.82 -6.53 0.66
N ILE A 219 -2.14 -5.59 -0.01
CA ILE A 219 -2.70 -4.28 -0.38
C ILE A 219 -3.95 -4.44 -1.27
N ASN A 220 -3.93 -5.39 -2.21
CA ASN A 220 -5.06 -5.65 -3.09
C ASN A 220 -6.26 -6.22 -2.33
N PHE A 221 -6.06 -7.05 -1.30
CA PHE A 221 -7.14 -7.51 -0.44
C PHE A 221 -7.79 -6.34 0.30
N VAL A 222 -7.01 -5.47 0.94
CA VAL A 222 -7.54 -4.28 1.62
C VAL A 222 -8.28 -3.36 0.64
N ASN A 223 -7.72 -3.16 -0.55
CA ASN A 223 -8.36 -2.37 -1.60
C ASN A 223 -9.66 -3.03 -2.10
N ALA A 224 -9.72 -4.36 -2.24
CA ALA A 224 -10.93 -5.07 -2.66
C ALA A 224 -12.07 -4.87 -1.63
N VAL A 225 -11.75 -4.84 -0.34
CA VAL A 225 -12.73 -4.47 0.70
C VAL A 225 -13.15 -3.01 0.54
N ALA A 226 -12.20 -2.08 0.40
CA ALA A 226 -12.50 -0.65 0.32
C ALA A 226 -13.34 -0.28 -0.92
N VAL A 227 -13.07 -0.88 -2.08
CA VAL A 227 -13.81 -0.60 -3.32
C VAL A 227 -15.13 -1.36 -3.43
N GLY A 228 -15.41 -2.27 -2.52
CA GLY A 228 -16.63 -3.10 -2.54
C GLY A 228 -17.91 -2.29 -2.58
N ALA A 229 -17.95 -1.14 -1.92
CA ALA A 229 -19.08 -0.19 -1.94
C ALA A 229 -19.39 0.32 -3.37
N VAL A 230 -18.37 0.44 -4.22
CA VAL A 230 -18.48 1.00 -5.58
C VAL A 230 -18.60 -0.10 -6.63
N ALA A 231 -17.87 -1.20 -6.44
CA ALA A 231 -17.88 -2.32 -7.36
C ALA A 231 -19.17 -3.14 -7.28
N GLY A 232 -19.85 -3.15 -6.12
CA GLY A 232 -21.09 -3.92 -5.94
C GLY A 232 -20.84 -5.41 -5.67
N ALA A 233 -21.74 -6.23 -6.14
CA ALA A 233 -22.04 -7.59 -5.75
C ALA A 233 -20.87 -8.54 -5.42
N GLY A 234 -21.06 -9.26 -4.33
CA GLY A 234 -20.30 -10.47 -4.01
C GLY A 234 -19.04 -10.27 -3.18
N VAL A 235 -18.58 -9.03 -2.99
CA VAL A 235 -17.41 -8.72 -2.16
C VAL A 235 -17.81 -8.30 -0.76
N ILE A 236 -16.98 -8.62 0.24
CA ILE A 236 -17.25 -8.31 1.65
C ILE A 236 -17.43 -6.80 1.87
N GLY A 237 -16.72 -5.95 1.12
CA GLY A 237 -16.85 -4.50 1.21
C GLY A 237 -18.21 -3.97 0.80
N TYR A 238 -18.95 -4.65 -0.07
CA TYR A 238 -20.33 -4.30 -0.38
C TYR A 238 -21.27 -4.57 0.80
N GLN A 239 -21.07 -5.69 1.49
CA GLN A 239 -21.82 -6.01 2.71
C GLN A 239 -21.51 -5.01 3.81
N LEU A 240 -20.24 -4.61 3.97
CA LEU A 240 -19.84 -3.56 4.91
C LEU A 240 -20.53 -2.23 4.60
N PHE A 241 -20.60 -1.87 3.31
CA PHE A 241 -21.31 -0.67 2.86
C PHE A 241 -22.81 -0.73 3.16
N LEU A 242 -23.46 -1.87 2.89
CA LEU A 242 -24.88 -2.06 3.22
C LEU A 242 -25.13 -1.98 4.74
N ALA A 243 -24.30 -2.65 5.54
CA ALA A 243 -24.39 -2.61 7.00
C ALA A 243 -24.26 -1.18 7.53
N GLY A 244 -23.34 -0.36 6.99
CA GLY A 244 -23.08 0.99 7.45
C GLY A 244 -24.01 2.06 6.90
N SER A 245 -24.46 1.93 5.64
CA SER A 245 -25.20 3.00 4.95
C SER A 245 -26.70 2.76 4.84
N PHE A 246 -27.13 1.50 4.80
CA PHE A 246 -28.54 1.15 4.64
C PHE A 246 -29.16 0.58 5.93
N TYR A 247 -28.47 -0.36 6.57
CA TYR A 247 -29.00 -1.01 7.78
C TYR A 247 -28.60 -0.29 9.06
N LEU A 248 -27.57 0.57 9.01
CA LEU A 248 -27.03 1.32 10.15
C LEU A 248 -26.77 0.39 11.35
N ASN A 249 -26.28 -0.82 11.07
CA ASN A 249 -26.10 -1.87 12.06
C ASN A 249 -24.65 -2.01 12.49
N ILE A 250 -24.34 -1.46 13.65
CA ILE A 250 -22.98 -1.40 14.19
C ILE A 250 -22.42 -2.78 14.57
N HIS A 251 -23.28 -3.75 14.93
CA HIS A 251 -22.87 -5.10 15.31
C HIS A 251 -22.38 -5.89 14.08
N GLU A 252 -23.09 -5.78 12.94
CA GLU A 252 -22.70 -6.41 11.68
C GLU A 252 -21.45 -5.76 11.09
N ILE A 253 -21.31 -4.44 11.19
CA ILE A 253 -20.06 -3.73 10.83
C ILE A 253 -18.90 -4.30 11.64
N GLY A 254 -19.07 -4.44 12.97
CA GLY A 254 -18.04 -4.99 13.86
C GLY A 254 -17.59 -6.40 13.45
N LEU A 255 -18.55 -7.29 13.18
CA LEU A 255 -18.28 -8.66 12.74
C LEU A 255 -17.47 -8.68 11.43
N ILE A 256 -17.92 -7.92 10.42
CA ILE A 256 -17.26 -7.85 9.12
C ILE A 256 -15.84 -7.29 9.27
N VAL A 257 -15.66 -6.23 10.05
CA VAL A 257 -14.35 -5.62 10.31
C VAL A 257 -13.41 -6.61 10.99
N TYR A 258 -13.87 -7.36 12.01
CA TYR A 258 -13.03 -8.38 12.65
C TYR A 258 -12.62 -9.50 11.71
N LEU A 259 -13.51 -9.96 10.85
CA LEU A 259 -13.18 -10.99 9.86
C LEU A 259 -12.19 -10.47 8.81
N CYS A 260 -12.36 -9.26 8.31
CA CYS A 260 -11.41 -8.62 7.41
C CYS A 260 -10.04 -8.44 8.08
N LEU A 261 -10.01 -7.99 9.34
CA LEU A 261 -8.79 -7.83 10.12
C LEU A 261 -8.09 -9.17 10.35
N ALA A 262 -8.82 -10.22 10.68
CA ALA A 262 -8.26 -11.57 10.86
C ALA A 262 -7.56 -12.08 9.60
N VAL A 263 -8.17 -11.86 8.42
CA VAL A 263 -7.55 -12.21 7.14
C VAL A 263 -6.33 -11.32 6.87
N ALA A 264 -6.43 -10.00 7.02
CA ALA A 264 -5.32 -9.09 6.80
C ALA A 264 -4.10 -9.44 7.68
N VAL A 265 -4.31 -9.66 8.98
CA VAL A 265 -3.25 -10.09 9.91
C VAL A 265 -2.67 -11.46 9.51
N THR A 266 -3.50 -12.38 9.05
CA THR A 266 -3.03 -13.69 8.59
C THR A 266 -2.14 -13.54 7.35
N LEU A 267 -2.54 -12.72 6.38
CA LEU A 267 -1.74 -12.42 5.19
C LEU A 267 -0.41 -11.76 5.54
N GLU A 268 -0.41 -10.75 6.41
CA GLU A 268 0.80 -10.08 6.91
C GLU A 268 1.77 -11.07 7.57
N VAL A 269 1.25 -11.93 8.47
CA VAL A 269 2.07 -12.94 9.15
C VAL A 269 2.64 -13.95 8.15
N LEU A 270 1.84 -14.41 7.18
CA LEU A 270 2.30 -15.31 6.12
C LEU A 270 3.35 -14.65 5.25
N ALA A 271 3.10 -13.42 4.78
CA ALA A 271 4.05 -12.65 3.97
C ALA A 271 5.37 -12.43 4.70
N THR A 272 5.31 -12.07 5.98
CA THR A 272 6.50 -11.85 6.81
C THR A 272 7.28 -13.14 7.06
N ARG A 273 6.59 -14.28 7.32
CA ARG A 273 7.25 -15.59 7.49
C ARG A 273 7.92 -16.06 6.22
N LEU A 274 7.24 -15.93 5.07
CA LEU A 274 7.80 -16.29 3.76
C LEU A 274 9.03 -15.46 3.43
N ARG A 275 8.96 -14.14 3.64
CA ARG A 275 10.12 -13.25 3.45
C ARG A 275 11.29 -13.66 4.32
N LYS A 276 11.10 -13.89 5.63
CA LYS A 276 12.17 -14.31 6.54
C LYS A 276 12.79 -15.65 6.14
N ARG A 277 11.99 -16.60 5.68
CA ARG A 277 12.47 -17.96 5.35
C ARG A 277 13.22 -18.01 4.01
N TYR A 278 12.80 -17.21 3.03
CA TYR A 278 13.31 -17.33 1.65
C TYR A 278 14.17 -16.15 1.19
N ILE A 279 14.14 -15.00 1.87
CA ILE A 279 14.77 -13.76 1.41
C ILE A 279 15.90 -13.30 2.32
N VAL A 280 15.81 -13.49 3.64
CA VAL A 280 16.78 -13.01 4.64
C VAL A 280 17.92 -14.02 4.90
N GLN A 281 17.91 -15.19 4.26
CA GLN A 281 19.03 -16.14 4.34
C GLN A 281 20.07 -15.85 3.24
N LYS A 282 20.69 -14.67 3.31
CA LYS A 282 21.98 -14.38 2.69
C LYS A 282 22.82 -13.54 3.63
#